data_7b305239476ab1c8def446456f96054b
#
_entry.id   7b305239476ab1c8def446456f96054b
#
_cell.length_a   1.000
_cell.length_b   1.000
_cell.length_c   1.000
_cell.angle_alpha   90.00
_cell.angle_beta   90.00
_cell.angle_gamma   90.00
#
_symmetry.space_group_name_H-M   'P 1'
#
loop_
_entity.id
_entity.type
_entity.pdbx_description
1 polymer ?
#
loop_
_entity_poly.entity_id
_entity_poly.type
_entity_poly.pdbx_seq_one_letter_code
_entity_poly.pdbx_strand_id
1 'polypeptide(L)'
;MVSLLAFTSCASEYKIEGSSSVSRLDGKMLFVKVPSGDRMLSIDSAEVIHGMFKMEGITDSTSMASLYMDDESIMPFVIEKGKISISIDNARIVVTGTPLNDRLYDFVGKKTSLDDRAYELERQESRMIMDGKAPDEIQREITREREKLAAEMNALAKEFIQKNYDNVLGPGVFIMLCSNFQIGRASCRE
;
A
#
# COMPACT_ATOMS: atom_id res chain seq x y z
N MET A 1 -48.82 17.40 17.11
CA MET A 1 -47.42 17.25 17.56
C MET A 1 -46.67 16.49 16.47
N VAL A 2 -45.84 17.19 15.68
CA VAL A 2 -45.02 16.57 14.66
C VAL A 2 -43.67 16.26 15.30
N SER A 3 -43.37 14.97 15.47
CA SER A 3 -42.08 14.51 16.01
C SER A 3 -41.01 14.66 14.90
N LEU A 4 -40.10 15.61 15.05
CA LEU A 4 -38.96 15.78 14.21
C LEU A 4 -37.92 14.70 14.57
N LEU A 5 -37.86 13.62 13.76
CA LEU A 5 -36.76 12.67 13.83
C LEU A 5 -35.50 13.33 13.28
N ALA A 6 -34.63 13.80 14.18
CA ALA A 6 -33.30 14.24 13.82
C ALA A 6 -32.47 13.01 13.43
N PHE A 7 -32.22 12.80 12.14
CA PHE A 7 -31.20 11.88 11.65
C PHE A 7 -29.84 12.49 12.01
N THR A 8 -29.26 12.05 13.11
CA THR A 8 -27.85 12.32 13.38
C THR A 8 -27.03 11.49 12.40
N SER A 9 -26.58 12.10 11.31
CA SER A 9 -25.52 11.55 10.48
C SER A 9 -24.31 11.37 11.40
N CYS A 10 -23.90 10.11 11.64
CA CYS A 10 -22.66 9.82 12.36
C CYS A 10 -21.47 10.06 11.42
N ALA A 11 -21.17 11.34 11.19
CA ALA A 11 -19.91 11.70 10.56
C ALA A 11 -18.75 11.23 11.45
N SER A 12 -17.79 10.54 10.88
CA SER A 12 -16.64 10.00 11.61
C SER A 12 -15.44 10.90 11.40
N GLU A 13 -14.82 11.36 12.48
CA GLU A 13 -13.58 12.14 12.41
C GLU A 13 -12.36 11.23 12.25
N TYR A 14 -11.49 11.56 11.31
CA TYR A 14 -10.15 11.01 11.20
C TYR A 14 -9.11 12.06 11.56
N LYS A 15 -7.97 11.60 12.09
CA LYS A 15 -6.83 12.44 12.37
C LYS A 15 -5.56 11.73 11.94
N ILE A 16 -4.83 12.32 11.01
CA ILE A 16 -3.56 11.82 10.51
C ILE A 16 -2.44 12.60 11.22
N GLU A 17 -1.52 11.89 11.85
CA GLU A 17 -0.27 12.44 12.34
C GLU A 17 0.87 11.69 11.65
N GLY A 18 1.67 12.42 10.89
CA GLY A 18 2.75 11.87 10.12
C GLY A 18 4.12 12.38 10.52
N SER A 19 5.12 11.51 10.39
CA SER A 19 6.53 11.87 10.54
C SER A 19 7.34 11.32 9.36
N SER A 20 8.34 12.09 8.93
CA SER A 20 9.27 11.69 7.87
C SER A 20 10.70 12.01 8.24
N SER A 21 11.60 11.06 8.07
CA SER A 21 13.05 11.28 8.10
C SER A 21 13.65 11.53 6.71
N VAL A 22 12.81 11.53 5.67
CA VAL A 22 13.22 11.73 4.27
C VAL A 22 13.31 13.21 3.96
N SER A 23 14.52 13.75 3.89
CA SER A 23 14.79 15.20 3.73
C SER A 23 14.09 15.83 2.51
N ARG A 24 13.88 15.07 1.42
CA ARG A 24 13.20 15.56 0.21
C ARG A 24 11.71 15.86 0.42
N LEU A 25 11.11 15.39 1.51
CA LEU A 25 9.72 15.65 1.83
C LEU A 25 9.53 16.95 2.63
N ASP A 26 10.57 17.46 3.29
CA ASP A 26 10.48 18.70 4.06
C ASP A 26 10.18 19.90 3.16
N GLY A 27 9.21 20.72 3.54
CA GLY A 27 8.69 21.81 2.72
C GLY A 27 7.79 21.38 1.56
N LYS A 28 7.45 20.11 1.42
CA LYS A 28 6.55 19.60 0.36
C LYS A 28 5.11 19.49 0.84
N MET A 29 4.18 19.75 -0.09
CA MET A 29 2.76 19.48 0.13
C MET A 29 2.47 18.00 -0.09
N LEU A 30 1.83 17.40 0.90
CA LEU A 30 1.25 16.05 0.80
C LEU A 30 -0.25 16.15 0.64
N PHE A 31 -0.81 15.26 -0.17
CA PHE A 31 -2.25 15.21 -0.47
C PHE A 31 -2.80 13.83 -0.14
N VAL A 32 -3.93 13.79 0.52
CA VAL A 32 -4.73 12.57 0.68
C VAL A 32 -5.71 12.50 -0.48
N LYS A 33 -5.61 11.47 -1.30
CA LYS A 33 -6.51 11.25 -2.43
C LYS A 33 -7.28 9.94 -2.26
N VAL A 34 -8.56 9.96 -2.59
CA VAL A 34 -9.46 8.79 -2.59
C VAL A 34 -9.99 8.54 -4.00
N PRO A 35 -10.26 7.27 -4.38
CA PRO A 35 -10.92 6.96 -5.64
C PRO A 35 -12.33 7.56 -5.72
N SER A 36 -12.66 8.21 -6.84
CA SER A 36 -13.98 8.75 -7.13
C SER A 36 -14.29 8.57 -8.63
N GLY A 37 -14.97 7.47 -8.96
CA GLY A 37 -15.13 7.03 -10.34
C GLY A 37 -13.76 6.77 -10.99
N ASP A 38 -13.51 7.39 -12.13
CA ASP A 38 -12.24 7.23 -12.89
C ASP A 38 -11.13 8.18 -12.44
N ARG A 39 -11.32 8.92 -11.34
CA ARG A 39 -10.39 9.94 -10.87
C ARG A 39 -10.01 9.73 -9.41
N MET A 40 -8.86 10.31 -9.05
CA MET A 40 -8.48 10.47 -7.65
C MET A 40 -8.90 11.87 -7.18
N LEU A 41 -9.74 11.92 -6.14
CA LEU A 41 -10.20 13.16 -5.51
C LEU A 41 -9.31 13.47 -4.31
N SER A 42 -8.72 14.67 -4.27
CA SER A 42 -8.01 15.16 -3.10
C SER A 42 -9.03 15.58 -2.04
N ILE A 43 -8.94 14.98 -0.86
CA ILE A 43 -9.83 15.26 0.27
C ILE A 43 -9.15 16.04 1.38
N ASP A 44 -7.82 16.01 1.45
CA ASP A 44 -7.05 16.71 2.48
C ASP A 44 -5.61 16.97 2.01
N SER A 45 -4.92 17.91 2.64
CA SER A 45 -3.52 18.23 2.36
C SER A 45 -2.82 18.87 3.52
N ALA A 46 -1.50 18.67 3.64
CA ALA A 46 -0.65 19.36 4.60
C ALA A 46 0.78 19.52 4.07
N GLU A 47 1.43 20.58 4.50
CA GLU A 47 2.86 20.76 4.29
C GLU A 47 3.66 19.97 5.33
N VAL A 48 4.76 19.36 4.90
CA VAL A 48 5.74 18.72 5.80
C VAL A 48 6.64 19.80 6.38
N ILE A 49 6.58 20.02 7.68
CA ILE A 49 7.38 21.01 8.39
C ILE A 49 8.24 20.32 9.43
N HIS A 50 9.57 20.42 9.29
CA HIS A 50 10.54 19.73 10.15
C HIS A 50 10.27 18.23 10.26
N GLY A 51 9.95 17.61 9.10
CA GLY A 51 9.64 16.20 9.01
C GLY A 51 8.29 15.77 9.61
N MET A 52 7.40 16.70 9.97
CA MET A 52 6.10 16.41 10.57
C MET A 52 4.97 16.98 9.72
N PHE A 53 3.83 16.26 9.66
CA PHE A 53 2.61 16.75 9.04
C PHE A 53 1.37 16.27 9.78
N LYS A 54 0.28 17.05 9.70
CA LYS A 54 -1.00 16.71 10.32
C LYS A 54 -2.13 17.07 9.39
N MET A 55 -3.12 16.19 9.35
CA MET A 55 -4.38 16.38 8.63
C MET A 55 -5.52 15.91 9.52
N GLU A 56 -6.67 16.54 9.45
CA GLU A 56 -7.86 16.11 10.18
C GLU A 56 -9.11 16.50 9.42
N GLY A 57 -10.07 15.60 9.40
CA GLY A 57 -11.30 15.82 8.66
C GLY A 57 -12.40 14.87 9.06
N ILE A 58 -13.50 15.00 8.34
CA ILE A 58 -14.70 14.20 8.52
C ILE A 58 -14.82 13.27 7.32
N THR A 59 -15.14 12.02 7.57
CA THR A 59 -15.48 11.06 6.52
C THR A 59 -16.83 10.42 6.81
N ASP A 60 -17.64 10.27 5.76
CA ASP A 60 -18.95 9.60 5.84
C ASP A 60 -18.81 8.08 5.77
N SER A 61 -17.68 7.58 5.27
CA SER A 61 -17.43 6.16 5.09
C SER A 61 -15.94 5.83 5.14
N THR A 62 -15.65 4.62 5.57
CA THR A 62 -14.33 4.03 5.46
C THR A 62 -13.97 3.80 3.99
N SER A 63 -12.80 4.24 3.55
CA SER A 63 -12.36 4.10 2.15
C SER A 63 -10.84 3.90 2.03
N MET A 64 -10.43 3.22 0.95
CA MET A 64 -9.04 3.23 0.54
C MET A 64 -8.64 4.64 0.14
N ALA A 65 -7.46 5.05 0.54
CA ALA A 65 -6.85 6.32 0.18
C ALA A 65 -5.38 6.11 -0.20
N SER A 66 -4.79 7.10 -0.80
CA SER A 66 -3.35 7.14 -1.03
C SER A 66 -2.80 8.51 -0.65
N LEU A 67 -1.60 8.50 -0.07
CA LEU A 67 -0.83 9.70 0.16
C LEU A 67 -0.04 10.03 -1.11
N TYR A 68 -0.13 11.26 -1.56
CA TYR A 68 0.54 11.77 -2.75
C TYR A 68 1.49 12.91 -2.39
N MET A 69 2.58 12.99 -3.13
CA MET A 69 3.41 14.17 -3.24
C MET A 69 3.49 14.53 -4.73
N ASP A 70 3.14 15.75 -5.05
CA ASP A 70 2.94 16.16 -6.44
C ASP A 70 1.92 15.21 -7.13
N ASP A 71 2.30 14.55 -8.23
CA ASP A 71 1.44 13.58 -8.93
C ASP A 71 1.82 12.12 -8.64
N GLU A 72 2.78 11.89 -7.74
CA GLU A 72 3.25 10.55 -7.40
C GLU A 72 2.56 10.02 -6.14
N SER A 73 2.04 8.80 -6.22
CA SER A 73 1.52 8.07 -5.07
C SER A 73 2.68 7.55 -4.23
N ILE A 74 2.74 7.97 -2.97
CA ILE A 74 3.75 7.53 -2.01
C ILE A 74 3.37 6.17 -1.42
N MET A 75 2.10 6.05 -0.97
CA MET A 75 1.62 4.88 -0.24
C MET A 75 0.10 4.83 -0.16
N PRO A 76 -0.49 3.62 -0.16
CA PRO A 76 -1.90 3.42 0.15
C PRO A 76 -2.12 3.34 1.66
N PHE A 77 -3.31 3.75 2.10
CA PHE A 77 -3.79 3.54 3.46
C PHE A 77 -5.33 3.60 3.51
N VAL A 78 -5.91 3.49 4.69
CA VAL A 78 -7.37 3.54 4.87
C VAL A 78 -7.75 4.81 5.62
N ILE A 79 -8.66 5.60 5.07
CA ILE A 79 -9.37 6.63 5.82
C ILE A 79 -10.48 5.94 6.60
N GLU A 80 -10.33 5.91 7.91
CA GLU A 80 -11.30 5.40 8.86
C GLU A 80 -11.29 6.27 10.13
N LYS A 81 -12.32 6.15 10.96
CA LYS A 81 -12.42 6.90 12.21
C LYS A 81 -11.26 6.62 13.13
N GLY A 82 -10.68 7.66 13.69
CA GLY A 82 -9.65 7.58 14.73
C GLY A 82 -8.34 8.25 14.34
N LYS A 83 -7.29 7.92 15.08
CA LYS A 83 -5.97 8.50 14.90
C LYS A 83 -5.12 7.55 14.03
N ILE A 84 -4.75 8.02 12.86
CA ILE A 84 -3.89 7.34 11.89
C ILE A 84 -2.49 7.89 12.05
N SER A 85 -1.52 7.04 12.34
CA SER A 85 -0.11 7.41 12.48
C SER A 85 0.68 6.93 11.27
N ILE A 86 1.35 7.84 10.57
CA ILE A 86 2.16 7.57 9.37
C ILE A 86 3.61 7.84 9.68
N SER A 87 4.49 6.87 9.42
CA SER A 87 5.94 7.02 9.51
C SER A 87 6.57 6.71 8.16
N ILE A 88 7.34 7.66 7.64
CA ILE A 88 8.03 7.55 6.35
C ILE A 88 9.53 7.67 6.58
N ASP A 89 10.26 6.61 6.33
CA ASP A 89 11.72 6.64 6.32
C ASP A 89 12.29 6.11 4.99
N ASN A 90 13.61 6.16 4.83
CA ASN A 90 14.26 5.72 3.58
C ASN A 90 14.18 4.20 3.35
N ALA A 91 13.90 3.42 4.38
CA ALA A 91 13.85 1.97 4.31
C ALA A 91 12.41 1.46 4.17
N ARG A 92 11.45 2.13 4.82
CA ARG A 92 10.08 1.66 4.88
C ARG A 92 9.07 2.78 5.18
N ILE A 93 7.83 2.47 4.85
CA ILE A 93 6.66 3.26 5.23
C ILE A 93 5.77 2.39 6.11
N VAL A 94 5.28 2.95 7.21
CA VAL A 94 4.40 2.24 8.15
C VAL A 94 3.21 3.13 8.49
N VAL A 95 2.01 2.54 8.46
CA VAL A 95 0.78 3.19 8.95
C VAL A 95 0.17 2.33 10.04
N THR A 96 -0.20 2.96 11.13
CA THR A 96 -0.76 2.29 12.32
C THR A 96 -1.82 3.16 13.00
N GLY A 97 -2.41 2.62 14.06
CA GLY A 97 -3.28 3.35 14.98
C GLY A 97 -4.77 3.17 14.72
N THR A 98 -5.13 2.50 13.63
CA THR A 98 -6.52 2.12 13.35
C THR A 98 -6.59 0.70 12.82
N PRO A 99 -7.71 -0.04 13.06
CA PRO A 99 -7.76 -1.48 12.83
C PRO A 99 -7.51 -1.91 11.38
N LEU A 100 -7.99 -1.16 10.39
CA LEU A 100 -7.79 -1.53 8.99
C LEU A 100 -6.39 -1.15 8.52
N ASN A 101 -5.85 -0.04 8.98
CA ASN A 101 -4.46 0.33 8.68
C ASN A 101 -3.46 -0.66 9.29
N ASP A 102 -3.67 -1.10 10.53
CA ASP A 102 -2.82 -2.10 11.17
C ASP A 102 -2.83 -3.43 10.38
N ARG A 103 -4.01 -3.88 9.90
CA ARG A 103 -4.12 -5.08 9.05
C ARG A 103 -3.46 -4.90 7.69
N LEU A 104 -3.68 -3.75 7.05
CA LEU A 104 -3.08 -3.46 5.75
C LEU A 104 -1.55 -3.50 5.83
N TYR A 105 -0.99 -2.88 6.88
CA TYR A 105 0.46 -2.79 7.02
C TYR A 105 1.12 -4.06 7.56
N ASP A 106 0.40 -4.93 8.24
CA ASP A 106 0.84 -6.33 8.46
C ASP A 106 0.97 -7.08 7.13
N PHE A 107 -0.01 -6.94 6.24
CA PHE A 107 0.05 -7.52 4.90
C PHE A 107 1.19 -6.91 4.06
N VAL A 108 1.32 -5.58 4.03
CA VAL A 108 2.38 -4.87 3.31
C VAL A 108 3.77 -5.33 3.79
N GLY A 109 3.97 -5.46 5.10
CA GLY A 109 5.23 -5.94 5.67
C GLY A 109 5.59 -7.37 5.23
N LYS A 110 4.60 -8.28 5.22
CA LYS A 110 4.78 -9.65 4.72
C LYS A 110 5.10 -9.67 3.22
N LYS A 111 4.38 -8.85 2.44
CA LYS A 111 4.64 -8.70 1.00
C LYS A 111 6.05 -8.17 0.75
N THR A 112 6.47 -7.12 1.44
CA THR A 112 7.83 -6.55 1.32
C THR A 112 8.90 -7.60 1.61
N SER A 113 8.71 -8.43 2.65
CA SER A 113 9.65 -9.53 2.95
C SER A 113 9.76 -10.57 1.80
N LEU A 114 8.66 -10.82 1.08
CA LEU A 114 8.70 -11.69 -0.10
C LEU A 114 9.37 -10.99 -1.30
N ASP A 115 9.13 -9.69 -1.48
CA ASP A 115 9.79 -8.90 -2.53
C ASP A 115 11.32 -8.84 -2.28
N ASP A 116 11.76 -8.64 -1.03
CA ASP A 116 13.18 -8.66 -0.65
C ASP A 116 13.84 -10.02 -0.96
N ARG A 117 13.12 -11.13 -0.70
CA ARG A 117 13.60 -12.46 -1.05
C ARG A 117 13.69 -12.66 -2.57
N ALA A 118 12.74 -12.11 -3.34
CA ALA A 118 12.80 -12.15 -4.79
C ALA A 118 14.00 -11.38 -5.33
N TYR A 119 14.27 -10.20 -4.78
CA TYR A 119 15.44 -9.39 -5.14
C TYR A 119 16.76 -10.10 -4.77
N GLU A 120 16.84 -10.74 -3.59
CA GLU A 120 18.04 -11.51 -3.22
C GLU A 120 18.25 -12.72 -4.14
N LEU A 121 17.17 -13.34 -4.64
CA LEU A 121 17.26 -14.43 -5.61
C LEU A 121 17.86 -13.96 -6.95
N GLU A 122 17.53 -12.76 -7.43
CA GLU A 122 18.16 -12.16 -8.62
C GLU A 122 19.66 -11.92 -8.41
N ARG A 123 20.04 -11.46 -7.21
CA ARG A 123 21.45 -11.30 -6.85
C ARG A 123 22.17 -12.65 -6.76
N GLN A 124 21.49 -13.68 -6.26
CA GLN A 124 22.05 -15.05 -6.23
C GLN A 124 22.28 -15.59 -7.63
N GLU A 125 21.32 -15.43 -8.55
CA GLU A 125 21.48 -15.80 -9.96
C GLU A 125 22.72 -15.15 -10.59
N SER A 126 22.88 -13.84 -10.36
CA SER A 126 24.04 -13.08 -10.85
C SER A 126 25.37 -13.62 -10.29
N ARG A 127 25.42 -13.96 -8.99
CA ARG A 127 26.60 -14.57 -8.36
C ARG A 127 26.92 -15.94 -8.97
N MET A 128 25.92 -16.79 -9.17
CA MET A 128 26.09 -18.13 -9.76
C MET A 128 26.67 -18.07 -11.18
N ILE A 129 26.25 -17.07 -11.98
CA ILE A 129 26.79 -16.80 -13.32
C ILE A 129 28.28 -16.39 -13.22
N MET A 130 28.63 -15.48 -12.31
CA MET A 130 30.00 -15.03 -12.11
C MET A 130 30.91 -16.14 -11.61
N ASP A 131 30.39 -17.06 -10.79
CA ASP A 131 31.13 -18.22 -10.27
C ASP A 131 31.30 -19.35 -11.31
N GLY A 132 30.74 -19.17 -12.54
CA GLY A 132 30.89 -20.10 -13.64
C GLY A 132 30.11 -21.40 -13.49
N LYS A 133 29.01 -21.40 -12.73
CA LYS A 133 28.10 -22.56 -12.64
C LYS A 133 27.47 -22.88 -14.00
N ALA A 134 27.12 -24.12 -14.22
CA ALA A 134 26.48 -24.53 -15.46
C ALA A 134 25.11 -23.87 -15.66
N PRO A 135 24.78 -23.34 -16.85
CA PRO A 135 23.54 -22.60 -17.10
C PRO A 135 22.26 -23.37 -16.75
N ASP A 136 22.25 -24.70 -17.03
CA ASP A 136 21.11 -25.56 -16.72
C ASP A 136 20.95 -25.85 -15.22
N GLU A 137 22.03 -25.82 -14.44
CA GLU A 137 21.98 -25.89 -12.97
C GLU A 137 21.37 -24.59 -12.40
N ILE A 138 21.86 -23.43 -12.87
CA ILE A 138 21.34 -22.11 -12.48
C ILE A 138 19.84 -22.04 -12.79
N GLN A 139 19.45 -22.39 -14.02
CA GLN A 139 18.06 -22.33 -14.45
C GLN A 139 17.15 -23.20 -13.57
N ARG A 140 17.54 -24.43 -13.25
CA ARG A 140 16.75 -25.32 -12.39
C ARG A 140 16.59 -24.79 -10.97
N GLU A 141 17.68 -24.31 -10.36
CA GLU A 141 17.67 -23.80 -8.98
C GLU A 141 16.83 -22.52 -8.88
N ILE A 142 17.09 -21.55 -9.75
CA ILE A 142 16.41 -20.25 -9.73
C ILE A 142 14.93 -20.39 -10.10
N THR A 143 14.57 -21.19 -11.08
CA THR A 143 13.16 -21.43 -11.43
C THR A 143 12.39 -22.01 -10.26
N ARG A 144 12.93 -23.03 -9.60
CA ARG A 144 12.28 -23.64 -8.43
C ARG A 144 12.02 -22.63 -7.30
N GLU A 145 13.00 -21.78 -7.00
CA GLU A 145 12.82 -20.78 -5.92
C GLU A 145 11.86 -19.66 -6.35
N ARG A 146 11.85 -19.24 -7.64
CA ARG A 146 10.85 -18.29 -8.18
C ARG A 146 9.42 -18.84 -8.08
N GLU A 147 9.22 -20.11 -8.45
CA GLU A 147 7.91 -20.75 -8.34
C GLU A 147 7.42 -20.82 -6.90
N LYS A 148 8.31 -21.13 -5.97
CA LYS A 148 8.00 -21.15 -4.53
C LYS A 148 7.61 -19.75 -4.02
N LEU A 149 8.38 -18.72 -4.34
CA LEU A 149 8.06 -17.33 -3.97
C LEU A 149 6.74 -16.87 -4.57
N ALA A 150 6.47 -17.21 -5.85
CA ALA A 150 5.19 -16.89 -6.49
C ALA A 150 4.02 -17.60 -5.80
N ALA A 151 4.18 -18.85 -5.39
CA ALA A 151 3.15 -19.57 -4.63
C ALA A 151 2.90 -18.94 -3.25
N GLU A 152 3.97 -18.56 -2.52
CA GLU A 152 3.87 -17.87 -1.23
C GLU A 152 3.16 -16.50 -1.38
N MET A 153 3.49 -15.70 -2.39
CA MET A 153 2.85 -14.41 -2.68
C MET A 153 1.37 -14.59 -3.02
N ASN A 154 1.03 -15.57 -3.87
CA ASN A 154 -0.35 -15.86 -4.22
C ASN A 154 -1.17 -16.34 -3.01
N ALA A 155 -0.58 -17.15 -2.15
CA ALA A 155 -1.22 -17.62 -0.92
C ALA A 155 -1.49 -16.44 0.04
N LEU A 156 -0.49 -15.59 0.28
CA LEU A 156 -0.60 -14.39 1.11
C LEU A 156 -1.71 -13.46 0.60
N ALA A 157 -1.71 -13.16 -0.71
CA ALA A 157 -2.72 -12.30 -1.32
C ALA A 157 -4.14 -12.88 -1.22
N LYS A 158 -4.28 -14.16 -1.56
CA LYS A 158 -5.57 -14.86 -1.48
C LYS A 158 -6.12 -14.88 -0.06
N GLU A 159 -5.30 -15.25 0.91
CA GLU A 159 -5.69 -15.29 2.31
C GLU A 159 -6.14 -13.91 2.82
N PHE A 160 -5.37 -12.87 2.50
CA PHE A 160 -5.71 -11.50 2.91
C PHE A 160 -7.03 -11.03 2.29
N ILE A 161 -7.21 -11.20 0.98
CA ILE A 161 -8.44 -10.81 0.28
C ILE A 161 -9.65 -11.58 0.84
N GLN A 162 -9.50 -12.89 1.07
CA GLN A 162 -10.59 -13.72 1.64
C GLN A 162 -10.96 -13.31 3.06
N LYS A 163 -9.99 -12.91 3.89
CA LYS A 163 -10.25 -12.45 5.26
C LYS A 163 -10.87 -11.04 5.34
N ASN A 164 -10.77 -10.28 4.26
CA ASN A 164 -11.21 -8.89 4.20
C ASN A 164 -12.23 -8.64 3.07
N TYR A 165 -12.93 -9.67 2.59
CA TYR A 165 -13.89 -9.55 1.49
C TYR A 165 -15.07 -8.63 1.79
N ASP A 166 -15.42 -8.48 3.07
CA ASP A 166 -16.55 -7.72 3.61
C ASP A 166 -16.21 -6.26 3.96
N ASN A 167 -14.96 -5.82 3.71
CA ASN A 167 -14.51 -4.46 3.98
C ASN A 167 -13.66 -3.93 2.82
N VAL A 168 -13.21 -2.67 2.94
CA VAL A 168 -12.49 -1.95 1.86
C VAL A 168 -11.12 -2.56 1.50
N LEU A 169 -10.52 -3.35 2.39
CA LEU A 169 -9.19 -3.92 2.17
C LEU A 169 -9.18 -5.03 1.12
N GLY A 170 -10.19 -5.91 1.11
CA GLY A 170 -10.25 -7.01 0.14
C GLY A 170 -10.26 -6.49 -1.30
N PRO A 171 -11.28 -5.72 -1.70
CA PRO A 171 -11.32 -5.10 -3.02
C PRO A 171 -10.13 -4.17 -3.29
N GLY A 172 -9.70 -3.37 -2.31
CA GLY A 172 -8.60 -2.43 -2.45
C GLY A 172 -7.28 -3.12 -2.76
N VAL A 173 -6.89 -4.14 -1.99
CA VAL A 173 -5.67 -4.90 -2.23
C VAL A 173 -5.75 -5.69 -3.53
N PHE A 174 -6.93 -6.25 -3.87
CA PHE A 174 -7.12 -6.92 -5.16
C PHE A 174 -6.81 -5.97 -6.34
N ILE A 175 -7.36 -4.76 -6.34
CA ILE A 175 -7.11 -3.75 -7.37
C ILE A 175 -5.63 -3.37 -7.42
N MET A 176 -4.99 -3.14 -6.27
CA MET A 176 -3.56 -2.81 -6.19
C MET A 176 -2.68 -3.91 -6.80
N LEU A 177 -2.98 -5.17 -6.53
CA LEU A 177 -2.24 -6.30 -7.08
C LEU A 177 -2.49 -6.45 -8.60
N CYS A 178 -3.73 -6.29 -9.08
CA CYS A 178 -4.06 -6.34 -10.50
C CYS A 178 -3.39 -5.20 -11.29
N SER A 179 -3.27 -4.01 -10.72
CA SER A 179 -2.60 -2.88 -11.37
C SER A 179 -1.11 -3.16 -11.61
N ASN A 180 -0.46 -3.90 -10.74
CA ASN A 180 0.92 -4.32 -10.92
C ASN A 180 1.09 -5.42 -11.99
N PHE A 181 0.03 -6.21 -12.29
CA PHE A 181 0.04 -7.22 -13.35
C PHE A 181 -0.21 -6.64 -14.76
N GLN A 182 -0.76 -5.44 -14.88
CA GLN A 182 -1.02 -4.83 -16.20
C GLN A 182 0.24 -4.36 -16.94
N ILE A 183 1.37 -4.23 -16.25
CA ILE A 183 2.65 -3.86 -16.90
C ILE A 183 3.23 -4.99 -17.78
N GLY A 184 2.75 -6.24 -17.61
CA GLY A 184 3.20 -7.41 -18.38
C GLY A 184 2.39 -7.74 -19.64
N ARG A 185 1.31 -7.02 -19.97
CA ARG A 185 0.43 -7.32 -21.13
C ARG A 185 0.80 -6.65 -22.44
N ALA A 186 1.96 -6.03 -22.55
CA ALA A 186 2.41 -5.42 -23.80
C ALA A 186 3.09 -6.39 -24.79
N SER A 187 3.10 -7.71 -24.57
CA SER A 187 3.79 -8.65 -25.45
C SER A 187 2.95 -9.86 -25.90
N CYS A 188 1.63 -9.72 -25.99
CA CYS A 188 0.81 -10.68 -26.75
C CYS A 188 0.13 -9.95 -27.91
N ARG A 189 0.88 -9.57 -28.91
CA ARG A 189 0.42 -9.35 -30.29
C ARG A 189 1.22 -10.25 -31.20
N GLU A 190 0.44 -11.09 -31.90
CA GLU A 190 0.71 -12.00 -33.00
C GLU A 190 1.27 -13.37 -32.66
#